data_fa7e8d9b3ba002d5355a38d87ad7aec1
#
_entry.id   fa7e8d9b3ba002d5355a38d87ad7aec1
#
_cell.length_a   1.000
_cell.length_b   1.000
_cell.length_c   1.000
_cell.angle_alpha   90.00
_cell.angle_beta   90.00
_cell.angle_gamma   90.00
#
_symmetry.space_group_name_H-M   'P 1'
#
loop_
_entity.id
_entity.type
_entity.pdbx_description
1 polymer ?
#
loop_
_entity_poly.entity_id
_entity_poly.type
_entity_poly.pdbx_seq_one_letter_code
_entity_poly.pdbx_strand_id
1 'polypeptide(L)'
;MGYPMTETPIYSLMQVLIELQVHGSTASDSWRYKYVAAVLKHPFIQKLLGKAGKEKMHELTTQNVVFPNKERFAENSTMRQIFTSVRGKELTTYLSEILSMVGHCYQETSGNEENTLQIYKECIFVAYTIVNRIHILQEKYAALTLSDETLSRLILQLIGQATVPFHGEPAIGLQVMG
;
A
#
# COMPACT_ATOMS: atom_id res chain seq x y z
N MET A 1 1.73 21.76 12.81
CA MET A 1 2.10 21.37 11.44
C MET A 1 2.38 19.88 11.43
N GLY A 2 1.89 19.12 10.42
CA GLY A 2 2.12 17.71 10.28
C GLY A 2 2.93 17.40 9.02
N TYR A 3 3.54 16.23 8.96
CA TYR A 3 4.25 15.77 7.78
C TYR A 3 3.22 15.33 6.70
N PRO A 4 3.28 15.84 5.45
CA PRO A 4 2.30 15.52 4.44
C PRO A 4 2.39 14.05 4.01
N MET A 5 1.25 13.37 3.95
CA MET A 5 1.21 11.95 3.55
C MET A 5 1.73 11.70 2.14
N THR A 6 1.62 12.67 1.24
CA THR A 6 2.13 12.58 -0.14
C THR A 6 3.63 12.35 -0.25
N GLU A 7 4.40 12.73 0.76
CA GLU A 7 5.86 12.54 0.82
C GLU A 7 6.25 11.25 1.53
N THR A 8 5.27 10.44 1.94
CA THR A 8 5.53 9.21 2.67
C THR A 8 5.63 8.00 1.74
N PRO A 9 6.44 6.98 2.11
CA PRO A 9 6.48 5.72 1.38
C PRO A 9 5.14 4.97 1.40
N ILE A 10 4.26 5.24 2.37
CA ILE A 10 2.90 4.66 2.41
C ILE A 10 2.04 5.19 1.27
N TYR A 11 2.14 6.48 0.95
CA TYR A 11 1.41 7.04 -0.17
C TYR A 11 1.82 6.39 -1.49
N SER A 12 3.13 6.22 -1.73
CA SER A 12 3.64 5.53 -2.92
C SER A 12 3.25 4.04 -2.95
N LEU A 13 3.17 3.37 -1.78
CA LEU A 13 2.64 2.01 -1.70
C LEU A 13 1.18 1.95 -2.17
N MET A 14 0.34 2.87 -1.67
CA MET A 14 -1.06 2.94 -2.08
C MET A 14 -1.19 3.18 -3.59
N GLN A 15 -0.37 4.06 -4.16
CA GLN A 15 -0.36 4.30 -5.61
C GLN A 15 -0.04 3.03 -6.40
N VAL A 16 1.05 2.33 -6.10
CA VAL A 16 1.43 1.14 -6.88
C VAL A 16 0.45 -0.01 -6.73
N LEU A 17 -0.18 -0.19 -5.55
CA LEU A 17 -1.22 -1.20 -5.34
C LEU A 17 -2.49 -0.88 -6.12
N ILE A 18 -2.93 0.36 -6.10
CA ILE A 18 -4.10 0.83 -6.86
C ILE A 18 -3.85 0.72 -8.36
N GLU A 19 -2.69 1.16 -8.86
CA GLU A 19 -2.32 1.03 -10.26
C GLU A 19 -2.28 -0.43 -10.72
N LEU A 20 -1.81 -1.34 -9.87
CA LEU A 20 -1.85 -2.78 -10.14
C LEU A 20 -3.30 -3.24 -10.37
N GLN A 21 -4.23 -2.85 -9.50
CA GLN A 21 -5.62 -3.30 -9.59
C GLN A 21 -6.37 -2.66 -10.77
N VAL A 22 -6.20 -1.36 -10.99
CA VAL A 22 -6.94 -0.62 -12.03
C VAL A 22 -6.38 -0.88 -13.42
N HIS A 23 -5.06 -0.91 -13.57
CA HIS A 23 -4.39 -0.96 -14.87
C HIS A 23 -3.56 -2.21 -15.12
N GLY A 24 -3.25 -2.98 -14.07
CA GLY A 24 -2.33 -4.12 -14.14
C GLY A 24 -2.94 -5.38 -14.71
N SER A 25 -4.21 -5.66 -14.45
CA SER A 25 -4.89 -6.87 -14.90
C SER A 25 -5.15 -6.88 -16.41
N THR A 26 -4.99 -8.05 -17.04
CA THR A 26 -5.32 -8.27 -18.45
C THR A 26 -6.54 -9.17 -18.57
N ALA A 27 -7.14 -9.24 -19.78
CA ALA A 27 -8.27 -10.12 -20.04
C ALA A 27 -7.90 -11.62 -19.99
N SER A 28 -6.62 -11.95 -20.10
CA SER A 28 -6.10 -13.32 -20.08
C SER A 28 -5.65 -13.82 -18.71
N ASP A 29 -6.22 -13.33 -17.64
CA ASP A 29 -5.92 -13.69 -16.25
C ASP A 29 -4.43 -13.56 -15.88
N SER A 30 -3.81 -12.53 -16.44
CA SER A 30 -2.41 -12.19 -16.24
C SER A 30 -2.26 -10.77 -15.75
N TRP A 31 -1.10 -10.44 -15.23
CA TRP A 31 -0.71 -9.09 -14.87
C TRP A 31 0.24 -8.50 -15.91
N ARG A 32 0.25 -7.18 -16.07
CA ARG A 32 1.28 -6.47 -16.83
C ARG A 32 2.53 -6.34 -15.96
N TYR A 33 3.67 -6.81 -16.46
CA TYR A 33 4.95 -6.81 -15.75
C TYR A 33 5.32 -5.47 -15.11
N LYS A 34 5.05 -4.35 -15.80
CA LYS A 34 5.34 -2.99 -15.31
C LYS A 34 4.78 -2.76 -13.89
N TYR A 35 3.52 -3.14 -13.65
CA TYR A 35 2.84 -2.93 -12.38
C TYR A 35 3.26 -3.96 -11.33
N VAL A 36 3.48 -5.20 -11.75
CA VAL A 36 4.04 -6.25 -10.87
C VAL A 36 5.42 -5.84 -10.37
N ALA A 37 6.28 -5.38 -11.27
CA ALA A 37 7.63 -4.94 -10.92
C ALA A 37 7.62 -3.73 -9.98
N ALA A 38 6.70 -2.78 -10.17
CA ALA A 38 6.55 -1.62 -9.29
C ALA A 38 6.19 -2.05 -7.87
N VAL A 39 5.25 -2.99 -7.72
CA VAL A 39 4.84 -3.53 -6.42
C VAL A 39 5.99 -4.33 -5.77
N LEU A 40 6.61 -5.27 -6.49
CA LEU A 40 7.69 -6.12 -5.95
C LEU A 40 8.94 -5.32 -5.55
N LYS A 41 9.21 -4.19 -6.22
CA LYS A 41 10.35 -3.31 -5.91
C LYS A 41 10.06 -2.35 -4.75
N HIS A 42 8.80 -2.21 -4.34
CA HIS A 42 8.45 -1.27 -3.28
C HIS A 42 9.04 -1.71 -1.93
N PRO A 43 9.69 -0.81 -1.15
CA PRO A 43 10.42 -1.17 0.07
C PRO A 43 9.57 -1.92 1.10
N PHE A 44 8.31 -1.52 1.32
CA PHE A 44 7.41 -2.20 2.24
C PHE A 44 7.06 -3.61 1.77
N ILE A 45 6.87 -3.81 0.48
CA ILE A 45 6.58 -5.13 -0.10
C ILE A 45 7.84 -6.01 -0.06
N GLN A 46 9.01 -5.44 -0.31
CA GLN A 46 10.27 -6.17 -0.18
C GLN A 46 10.52 -6.64 1.25
N LYS A 47 10.19 -5.80 2.24
CA LYS A 47 10.28 -6.19 3.65
C LYS A 47 9.28 -7.28 4.00
N LEU A 48 8.05 -7.16 3.52
CA LEU A 48 6.96 -8.11 3.78
C LEU A 48 7.22 -9.49 3.14
N LEU A 49 7.71 -9.53 1.90
CA LEU A 49 7.98 -10.77 1.15
C LEU A 49 9.39 -11.33 1.38
N GLY A 50 10.31 -10.50 1.84
CA GLY A 50 11.69 -10.90 2.09
C GLY A 50 12.37 -11.53 0.86
N LYS A 51 12.91 -12.73 1.05
CA LYS A 51 13.62 -13.49 0.01
C LYS A 51 12.69 -13.90 -1.14
N ALA A 52 11.46 -14.32 -0.85
CA ALA A 52 10.50 -14.77 -1.85
C ALA A 52 10.17 -13.68 -2.90
N GLY A 53 10.05 -12.42 -2.47
CA GLY A 53 9.82 -11.30 -3.38
C GLY A 53 10.99 -11.04 -4.33
N LYS A 54 12.23 -11.14 -3.83
CA LYS A 54 13.45 -11.00 -4.65
C LYS A 54 13.61 -12.13 -5.65
N GLU A 55 13.38 -13.37 -5.23
CA GLU A 55 13.43 -14.54 -6.09
C GLU A 55 12.39 -14.47 -7.20
N LYS A 56 11.14 -14.07 -6.87
CA LYS A 56 10.09 -13.89 -7.88
C LYS A 56 10.43 -12.78 -8.86
N MET A 57 10.98 -11.68 -8.41
CA MET A 57 11.42 -10.60 -9.29
C MET A 57 12.56 -11.04 -10.22
N HIS A 58 13.52 -11.80 -9.71
CA HIS A 58 14.61 -12.38 -10.50
C HIS A 58 14.09 -13.37 -11.54
N GLU A 59 13.19 -14.28 -11.15
CA GLU A 59 12.53 -15.23 -12.04
C GLU A 59 11.86 -14.52 -13.22
N LEU A 60 11.00 -13.54 -12.94
CA LEU A 60 10.27 -12.80 -13.98
C LEU A 60 11.19 -12.05 -14.94
N THR A 61 12.28 -11.49 -14.40
CA THR A 61 13.27 -10.76 -15.20
C THR A 61 14.09 -11.69 -16.09
N THR A 62 14.58 -12.82 -15.54
CA THR A 62 15.41 -13.77 -16.27
C THR A 62 14.63 -14.46 -17.38
N GLN A 63 13.35 -14.75 -17.14
CA GLN A 63 12.46 -15.36 -18.12
C GLN A 63 11.86 -14.36 -19.12
N ASN A 64 12.14 -13.07 -19.01
CA ASN A 64 11.55 -11.98 -19.83
C ASN A 64 10.02 -12.05 -19.89
N VAL A 65 9.36 -12.32 -18.76
CA VAL A 65 7.90 -12.48 -18.69
C VAL A 65 7.23 -11.11 -18.73
N VAL A 66 6.55 -10.80 -19.85
CA VAL A 66 5.82 -9.53 -20.04
C VAL A 66 4.44 -9.56 -19.39
N PHE A 67 3.80 -10.73 -19.39
CA PHE A 67 2.47 -10.94 -18.84
C PHE A 67 2.49 -12.14 -17.87
N PRO A 68 2.97 -11.97 -16.62
CA PRO A 68 2.95 -13.04 -15.63
C PRO A 68 1.51 -13.47 -15.31
N ASN A 69 1.23 -14.76 -15.41
CA ASN A 69 -0.04 -15.35 -15.00
C ASN A 69 -0.21 -15.21 -13.48
N LYS A 70 -1.43 -14.99 -13.01
CA LYS A 70 -1.77 -14.86 -11.58
C LYS A 70 -1.39 -16.09 -10.75
N GLU A 71 -1.45 -17.27 -11.33
CA GLU A 71 -1.06 -18.54 -10.68
C GLU A 71 0.40 -18.53 -10.21
N ARG A 72 1.29 -17.81 -10.90
CA ARG A 72 2.71 -17.70 -10.49
C ARG A 72 2.93 -17.08 -9.11
N PHE A 73 1.93 -16.39 -8.60
CA PHE A 73 1.96 -15.76 -7.28
C PHE A 73 1.25 -16.57 -6.19
N ALA A 74 0.72 -17.76 -6.55
CA ALA A 74 -0.06 -18.59 -5.64
C ALA A 74 0.78 -19.39 -4.63
N GLU A 75 2.08 -19.55 -4.89
CA GLU A 75 2.98 -20.37 -4.06
C GLU A 75 3.18 -19.83 -2.65
N ASN A 76 3.16 -18.50 -2.50
CA ASN A 76 3.31 -17.82 -1.23
C ASN A 76 1.97 -17.15 -0.85
N SER A 77 1.47 -17.39 0.36
CA SER A 77 0.17 -16.87 0.82
C SER A 77 0.10 -15.33 0.79
N THR A 78 1.15 -14.66 1.25
CA THR A 78 1.24 -13.19 1.25
C THR A 78 1.30 -12.65 -0.18
N MET A 79 2.08 -13.28 -1.05
CA MET A 79 2.18 -12.90 -2.45
C MET A 79 0.85 -13.11 -3.18
N ARG A 80 0.14 -14.21 -2.88
CA ARG A 80 -1.22 -14.46 -3.39
C ARG A 80 -2.17 -13.34 -3.02
N GLN A 81 -2.17 -12.88 -1.76
CA GLN A 81 -3.02 -11.78 -1.31
C GLN A 81 -2.69 -10.48 -2.06
N ILE A 82 -1.40 -10.13 -2.21
CA ILE A 82 -0.97 -8.92 -2.91
C ILE A 82 -1.40 -8.95 -4.39
N PHE A 83 -1.28 -10.10 -5.06
CA PHE A 83 -1.59 -10.25 -6.49
C PHE A 83 -2.97 -10.86 -6.76
N THR A 84 -3.88 -10.85 -5.77
CA THR A 84 -5.30 -11.12 -6.00
C THR A 84 -5.93 -9.97 -6.78
N SER A 85 -6.71 -10.28 -7.81
CA SER A 85 -7.44 -9.27 -8.58
C SER A 85 -8.74 -8.93 -7.89
N VAL A 86 -8.94 -7.66 -7.57
CA VAL A 86 -10.13 -7.13 -6.89
C VAL A 86 -10.71 -5.97 -7.67
N ARG A 87 -12.03 -5.74 -7.52
CA ARG A 87 -12.73 -4.64 -8.17
C ARG A 87 -13.82 -4.06 -7.27
N GLY A 88 -14.19 -2.82 -7.56
CA GLY A 88 -15.28 -2.15 -6.85
C GLY A 88 -15.03 -2.07 -5.34
N LYS A 89 -16.02 -2.50 -4.57
CA LYS A 89 -15.97 -2.45 -3.11
C LYS A 89 -14.83 -3.28 -2.48
N GLU A 90 -14.41 -4.35 -3.14
CA GLU A 90 -13.34 -5.21 -2.65
C GLU A 90 -11.98 -4.50 -2.62
N LEU A 91 -11.82 -3.41 -3.37
CA LEU A 91 -10.57 -2.63 -3.39
C LEU A 91 -10.22 -2.06 -2.01
N THR A 92 -11.20 -1.56 -1.28
CA THR A 92 -10.98 -1.01 0.08
C THR A 92 -10.60 -2.10 1.08
N THR A 93 -11.25 -3.27 1.01
CA THR A 93 -10.90 -4.44 1.83
C THR A 93 -9.49 -4.91 1.53
N TYR A 94 -9.15 -5.08 0.25
CA TYR A 94 -7.81 -5.46 -0.21
C TYR A 94 -6.72 -4.51 0.32
N LEU A 95 -6.92 -3.20 0.18
CA LEU A 95 -5.95 -2.20 0.65
C LEU A 95 -5.80 -2.23 2.17
N SER A 96 -6.90 -2.40 2.91
CA SER A 96 -6.88 -2.51 4.38
C SER A 96 -6.11 -3.75 4.85
N GLU A 97 -6.30 -4.89 4.19
CA GLU A 97 -5.59 -6.13 4.50
C GLU A 97 -4.07 -5.99 4.28
N ILE A 98 -3.66 -5.41 3.15
CA ILE A 98 -2.22 -5.20 2.88
C ILE A 98 -1.61 -4.20 3.86
N LEU A 99 -2.29 -3.09 4.17
CA LEU A 99 -1.83 -2.14 5.18
C LEU A 99 -1.70 -2.80 6.56
N SER A 100 -2.63 -3.69 6.93
CA SER A 100 -2.56 -4.46 8.17
C SER A 100 -1.34 -5.39 8.20
N MET A 101 -1.08 -6.14 7.11
CA MET A 101 0.10 -7.01 7.00
C MET A 101 1.41 -6.22 7.11
N VAL A 102 1.49 -5.08 6.42
CA VAL A 102 2.65 -4.18 6.51
C VAL A 102 2.80 -3.66 7.94
N GLY A 103 1.72 -3.24 8.58
CA GLY A 103 1.70 -2.77 9.97
C GLY A 103 2.24 -3.81 10.95
N HIS A 104 1.79 -5.05 10.86
CA HIS A 104 2.28 -6.16 11.69
C HIS A 104 3.78 -6.42 11.48
N CYS A 105 4.25 -6.44 10.23
CA CYS A 105 5.66 -6.63 9.91
C CYS A 105 6.55 -5.55 10.55
N TYR A 106 6.05 -4.32 10.71
CA TYR A 106 6.77 -3.22 11.36
C TYR A 106 6.60 -3.18 12.88
N GLN A 107 5.57 -3.82 13.44
CA GLN A 107 5.43 -3.98 14.90
C GLN A 107 6.44 -4.98 15.48
N GLU A 108 6.73 -6.05 14.74
CA GLU A 108 7.67 -7.10 15.16
C GLU A 108 9.15 -6.67 15.05
N THR A 109 9.43 -5.58 14.36
CA THR A 109 10.79 -5.08 14.19
C THR A 109 11.16 -4.16 15.35
N SER A 110 11.87 -4.70 16.35
CA SER A 110 12.54 -3.92 17.40
C SER A 110 13.95 -3.58 16.93
N GLY A 111 14.25 -2.31 16.73
CA GLY A 111 15.58 -1.86 16.27
C GLY A 111 15.89 -0.41 16.63
N ASN A 112 17.17 -0.03 16.54
CA ASN A 112 17.73 1.26 16.94
C ASN A 112 17.21 2.51 16.17
N GLU A 113 16.22 2.37 15.29
CA GLU A 113 15.61 3.48 14.54
C GLU A 113 14.17 3.78 15.01
N GLU A 114 14.00 3.94 16.30
CA GLU A 114 12.70 4.04 16.97
C GLU A 114 11.83 5.17 16.41
N ASN A 115 12.41 6.33 16.11
CA ASN A 115 11.67 7.48 15.57
C ASN A 115 11.16 7.27 14.14
N THR A 116 11.97 6.72 13.25
CA THR A 116 11.56 6.46 11.85
C THR A 116 10.48 5.36 11.81
N LEU A 117 10.64 4.35 12.66
CA LEU A 117 9.66 3.27 12.82
C LEU A 117 8.32 3.80 13.31
N GLN A 118 8.34 4.72 14.26
CA GLN A 118 7.13 5.35 14.80
C GLN A 118 6.38 6.14 13.71
N ILE A 119 7.08 6.94 12.93
CA ILE A 119 6.49 7.70 11.81
C ILE A 119 5.82 6.75 10.80
N TYR A 120 6.47 5.64 10.45
CA TYR A 120 5.87 4.68 9.53
C TYR A 120 4.60 4.02 10.10
N LYS A 121 4.59 3.66 11.37
CA LYS A 121 3.39 3.12 12.05
C LYS A 121 2.24 4.12 12.01
N GLU A 122 2.51 5.38 12.26
CA GLU A 122 1.50 6.44 12.19
C GLU A 122 0.99 6.66 10.77
N CYS A 123 1.87 6.67 9.77
CA CYS A 123 1.47 6.76 8.37
C CYS A 123 0.57 5.60 7.96
N ILE A 124 0.92 4.36 8.35
CA ILE A 124 0.12 3.16 8.09
C ILE A 124 -1.25 3.30 8.76
N PHE A 125 -1.29 3.74 10.03
CA PHE A 125 -2.53 3.91 10.77
C PHE A 125 -3.44 4.96 10.13
N VAL A 126 -2.90 6.09 9.69
CA VAL A 126 -3.66 7.15 9.00
C VAL A 126 -4.24 6.62 7.68
N ALA A 127 -3.43 5.96 6.85
CA ALA A 127 -3.88 5.38 5.60
C ALA A 127 -4.97 4.32 5.82
N TYR A 128 -4.76 3.40 6.78
CA TYR A 128 -5.72 2.38 7.16
C TYR A 128 -7.05 2.99 7.62
N THR A 129 -7.00 4.01 8.46
CA THR A 129 -8.20 4.68 8.97
C THR A 129 -9.02 5.33 7.85
N ILE A 130 -8.36 5.97 6.88
CA ILE A 130 -9.02 6.59 5.73
C ILE A 130 -9.68 5.51 4.85
N VAL A 131 -8.95 4.46 4.49
CA VAL A 131 -9.47 3.36 3.66
C VAL A 131 -10.66 2.68 4.34
N ASN A 132 -10.56 2.41 5.65
CA ASN A 132 -11.63 1.80 6.41
C ASN A 132 -12.88 2.71 6.51
N ARG A 133 -12.72 4.02 6.64
CA ARG A 133 -13.85 4.97 6.59
C ARG A 133 -14.56 4.93 5.25
N ILE A 134 -13.81 4.85 4.14
CA ILE A 134 -14.40 4.73 2.79
C ILE A 134 -15.15 3.39 2.68
N HIS A 135 -14.57 2.31 3.19
CA HIS A 135 -15.21 0.99 3.21
C HIS A 135 -16.56 1.03 3.95
N ILE A 136 -16.60 1.58 5.16
CA ILE A 136 -17.82 1.73 5.96
C ILE A 136 -18.87 2.56 5.21
N LEU A 137 -18.45 3.64 4.53
CA LEU A 137 -19.36 4.46 3.73
C LEU A 137 -19.95 3.68 2.54
N GLN A 138 -19.13 2.86 1.87
CA GLN A 138 -19.61 2.01 0.78
C GLN A 138 -20.62 0.93 1.25
N GLU A 139 -20.41 0.39 2.45
CA GLU A 139 -21.35 -0.56 3.05
C GLU A 139 -22.65 0.12 3.45
N LYS A 140 -22.56 1.28 4.08
CA LYS A 140 -23.74 2.03 4.53
C LYS A 140 -24.59 2.56 3.38
N TYR A 141 -23.96 2.96 2.28
CA TYR A 141 -24.61 3.53 1.10
C TYR A 141 -24.42 2.60 -0.11
N ALA A 142 -25.00 1.40 -0.01
CA ALA A 142 -24.85 0.35 -1.05
C ALA A 142 -25.33 0.77 -2.46
N ALA A 143 -26.21 1.79 -2.54
CA ALA A 143 -26.67 2.36 -3.80
C ALA A 143 -25.60 3.22 -4.49
N LEU A 144 -24.52 3.61 -3.78
CA LEU A 144 -23.45 4.45 -4.32
C LEU A 144 -22.42 3.56 -5.03
N THR A 145 -22.64 3.28 -6.29
CA THR A 145 -21.69 2.55 -7.13
C THR A 145 -20.68 3.51 -7.75
N LEU A 146 -19.46 3.51 -7.23
CA LEU A 146 -18.35 4.25 -7.81
C LEU A 146 -17.60 3.36 -8.81
N SER A 147 -17.14 3.93 -9.92
CA SER A 147 -16.20 3.22 -10.79
C SER A 147 -14.86 3.03 -10.08
N ASP A 148 -14.11 1.98 -10.46
CA ASP A 148 -12.78 1.68 -9.88
C ASP A 148 -11.84 2.89 -9.97
N GLU A 149 -11.89 3.64 -11.07
CA GLU A 149 -11.08 4.85 -11.26
C GLU A 149 -11.48 5.98 -10.31
N THR A 150 -12.79 6.19 -10.12
CA THR A 150 -13.30 7.24 -9.22
C THR A 150 -12.98 6.90 -7.76
N LEU A 151 -13.18 5.65 -7.38
CA LEU A 151 -12.85 5.16 -6.03
C LEU A 151 -11.36 5.30 -5.75
N SER A 152 -10.52 4.89 -6.69
CA SER A 152 -9.06 4.98 -6.59
C SER A 152 -8.58 6.43 -6.43
N ARG A 153 -9.14 7.34 -7.23
CA ARG A 153 -8.84 8.77 -7.13
C ARG A 153 -9.27 9.35 -5.80
N LEU A 154 -10.44 8.98 -5.31
CA LEU A 154 -10.95 9.42 -4.02
C LEU A 154 -10.04 8.95 -2.87
N ILE A 155 -9.64 7.68 -2.87
CA ILE A 155 -8.73 7.12 -1.86
C ILE A 155 -7.42 7.90 -1.84
N LEU A 156 -6.76 8.04 -2.99
CA LEU A 156 -5.47 8.75 -3.09
C LEU A 156 -5.59 10.22 -2.72
N GLN A 157 -6.67 10.89 -3.10
CA GLN A 157 -6.91 12.29 -2.74
C GLN A 157 -7.07 12.46 -1.22
N LEU A 158 -7.86 11.62 -0.58
CA LEU A 158 -8.08 11.71 0.87
C LEU A 158 -6.81 11.37 1.66
N ILE A 159 -6.05 10.37 1.25
CA ILE A 159 -4.75 10.06 1.87
C ILE A 159 -3.77 11.21 1.64
N GLY A 160 -3.71 11.77 0.43
CA GLY A 160 -2.81 12.86 0.09
C GLY A 160 -3.09 14.18 0.82
N GLN A 161 -4.34 14.41 1.23
CA GLN A 161 -4.73 15.59 2.04
C GLN A 161 -4.45 15.40 3.54
N ALA A 162 -4.19 14.17 3.98
CA ALA A 162 -3.90 13.89 5.37
C ALA A 162 -2.45 14.29 5.73
N THR A 163 -2.27 14.59 7.00
CA THR A 163 -0.96 14.86 7.59
C THR A 163 -0.74 13.95 8.80
N VAL A 164 0.49 13.54 9.01
CA VAL A 164 0.89 12.79 10.20
C VAL A 164 1.38 13.78 11.26
N PRO A 165 0.85 13.74 12.49
CA PRO A 165 1.30 14.63 13.54
C PRO A 165 2.77 14.37 13.86
N PHE A 166 3.55 15.41 14.02
CA PHE A 166 4.94 15.31 14.42
C PHE A 166 4.99 15.19 15.95
N HIS A 167 5.25 14.00 16.46
CA HIS A 167 5.54 13.78 17.87
C HIS A 167 7.04 14.00 18.11
N GLY A 168 7.50 15.24 17.97
CA GLY A 168 8.82 15.64 18.45
C GLY A 168 8.75 15.84 19.96
N GLU A 169 9.75 15.36 20.71
CA GLU A 169 9.96 15.83 22.07
C GLU A 169 10.06 17.37 22.04
N PRO A 170 9.40 18.09 22.96
CA PRO A 170 9.56 19.53 23.01
C PRO A 170 11.04 19.84 23.19
N ALA A 171 11.63 20.50 22.20
CA ALA A 171 13.02 20.90 22.28
C ALA A 171 13.18 21.79 23.52
N ILE A 172 14.05 21.39 24.44
CA ILE A 172 14.43 22.23 25.59
C ILE A 172 15.28 23.37 24.99
N GLY A 173 14.66 24.52 24.74
CA GLY A 173 15.32 25.67 24.15
C GLY A 173 14.33 26.74 23.66
N LEU A 174 14.87 27.90 23.28
CA LEU A 174 14.10 29.01 22.77
C LEU A 174 13.54 28.63 21.38
N GLN A 175 12.22 28.46 21.29
CA GLN A 175 11.56 28.29 20.00
C GLN A 175 11.27 29.68 19.40
N VAL A 176 11.94 30.03 18.31
CA VAL A 176 11.58 31.16 17.48
C VAL A 176 10.54 30.69 16.48
N MET A 177 9.28 31.06 16.72
CA MET A 177 8.22 30.83 15.72
C MET A 177 8.30 31.96 14.69
N GLY A 178 8.61 31.63 13.44
CA GLY A 178 8.48 32.47 12.27
C GLY A 178 7.09 32.39 11.67
#